data_7591cd54f22d96e96830815486cfa372
#
_entry.id   7591cd54f22d96e96830815486cfa372
#
_cell.length_a   1.000
_cell.length_b   1.000
_cell.length_c   1.000
_cell.angle_alpha   90.00
_cell.angle_beta   90.00
_cell.angle_gamma   90.00
#
_symmetry.space_group_name_H-M   'P 1'
#
loop_
_entity.id
_entity.type
_entity.pdbx_description
1 polymer ?
#
loop_
_entity_poly.entity_id
_entity_poly.type
_entity_poly.pdbx_seq_one_letter_code
_entity_poly.pdbx_strand_id
1 'polypeptide(L)'
;EYLDTKIDKSAASLVKKYKNLFVTRSFSKIYGLASMRIGYGISSVKNIEKLKLYKQPFNTNLFAQEAAAIAIRDHKFVIESKRNNNIVSEMVTKAFHDLSIRYLGTFCNFITFEAGSRSSELFKYLLKNGVVVRPLANYKLEKYLRVTLGTKREMNIFLKTLKSFYNNVK
;
A
#
# COMPACT_ATOMS: atom_id res chain seq x y z
N GLU A 1 3.16 -2.13 7.61
CA GLU A 1 3.52 -0.70 7.79
C GLU A 1 2.31 0.15 8.19
N TYR A 2 1.11 -0.16 7.69
CA TYR A 2 -0.13 0.57 7.98
C TYR A 2 -1.03 -0.12 9.03
N LEU A 3 -0.59 -1.22 9.61
CA LEU A 3 -1.33 -1.91 10.67
C LEU A 3 -1.52 -0.99 11.89
N ASP A 4 -2.70 -1.08 12.51
CA ASP A 4 -2.95 -0.43 13.79
C ASP A 4 -2.00 -1.00 14.86
N THR A 5 -1.34 -0.12 15.59
CA THR A 5 -0.39 -0.48 16.66
C THR A 5 -1.05 -1.19 17.84
N LYS A 6 -2.38 -1.11 17.98
CA LYS A 6 -3.14 -1.85 19.00
C LYS A 6 -3.16 -3.35 18.78
N ILE A 7 -2.86 -3.80 17.57
CA ILE A 7 -2.74 -5.20 17.22
C ILE A 7 -1.28 -5.43 16.86
N ASP A 8 -0.48 -5.93 17.78
CA ASP A 8 0.90 -6.37 17.48
C ASP A 8 0.86 -7.63 16.60
N LYS A 9 0.61 -7.40 15.32
CA LYS A 9 0.58 -8.44 14.28
C LYS A 9 1.87 -8.50 13.48
N SER A 10 2.91 -7.79 13.93
CA SER A 10 4.20 -7.88 13.26
C SER A 10 4.83 -9.25 13.47
N ALA A 11 5.10 -9.96 12.39
CA ALA A 11 5.85 -11.21 12.45
C ALA A 11 7.30 -11.03 12.94
N ALA A 12 7.79 -9.79 13.08
CA ALA A 12 9.13 -9.51 13.60
C ALA A 12 9.34 -10.04 15.03
N SER A 13 8.32 -9.97 15.89
CA SER A 13 8.36 -10.54 17.24
C SER A 13 8.56 -12.06 17.26
N LEU A 14 8.12 -12.74 16.21
CA LEU A 14 8.20 -14.21 16.09
C LEU A 14 9.58 -14.71 15.67
N VAL A 15 10.49 -13.86 15.21
CA VAL A 15 11.84 -14.23 14.75
C VAL A 15 12.65 -14.92 15.87
N LYS A 16 12.43 -14.54 17.13
CA LYS A 16 13.07 -15.19 18.28
C LYS A 16 12.61 -16.65 18.45
N LYS A 17 11.34 -16.94 18.16
CA LYS A 17 10.72 -18.25 18.31
C LYS A 17 10.98 -19.16 17.11
N TYR A 18 10.86 -18.64 15.89
CA TYR A 18 10.97 -19.41 14.65
C TYR A 18 12.29 -19.12 13.94
N LYS A 19 13.23 -20.07 14.03
CA LYS A 19 14.60 -19.91 13.50
C LYS A 19 14.67 -19.82 11.96
N ASN A 20 13.65 -20.30 11.25
CA ASN A 20 13.53 -20.25 9.80
C ASN A 20 12.73 -19.04 9.29
N LEU A 21 12.25 -18.17 10.19
CA LEU A 21 11.49 -16.98 9.81
C LEU A 21 12.41 -15.86 9.33
N PHE A 22 12.04 -15.27 8.22
CA PHE A 22 12.64 -14.05 7.66
C PHE A 22 11.54 -13.03 7.40
N VAL A 23 11.64 -11.85 8.00
CA VAL A 23 10.68 -10.76 7.86
C VAL A 23 11.31 -9.62 7.08
N THR A 24 10.72 -9.24 5.96
CA THR A 24 11.18 -8.09 5.17
C THR A 24 10.35 -6.85 5.44
N ARG A 25 10.99 -5.70 5.42
CA ARG A 25 10.39 -4.37 5.58
C ARG A 25 10.88 -3.45 4.48
N SER A 26 10.06 -2.49 4.09
CA SER A 26 10.37 -1.54 3.04
C SER A 26 10.26 -0.10 3.51
N PHE A 27 11.12 0.77 3.00
CA PHE A 27 10.98 2.22 3.15
C PHE A 27 10.15 2.86 2.02
N SER A 28 9.67 2.05 1.06
CA SER A 28 9.03 2.53 -0.16
C SER A 28 7.65 3.15 0.02
N LYS A 29 6.92 2.81 1.11
CA LYS A 29 5.53 3.23 1.28
C LYS A 29 5.38 4.26 2.39
N ILE A 30 5.17 3.83 3.62
CA ILE A 30 4.87 4.72 4.75
C ILE A 30 5.96 5.76 5.02
N TYR A 31 7.22 5.43 4.70
CA TYR A 31 8.35 6.35 4.85
C TYR A 31 8.59 7.26 3.62
N GLY A 32 7.83 7.10 2.54
CA GLY A 32 7.92 7.95 1.35
C GLY A 32 9.18 7.77 0.49
N LEU A 33 10.01 6.76 0.73
CA LEU A 33 11.32 6.59 0.09
C LEU A 33 11.31 5.57 -1.06
N ALA A 34 10.26 5.54 -1.87
CA ALA A 34 10.10 4.53 -2.93
C ALA A 34 11.22 4.55 -3.97
N SER A 35 11.69 5.75 -4.36
CA SER A 35 12.77 5.94 -5.34
C SER A 35 14.14 5.52 -4.82
N MET A 36 14.34 5.53 -3.50
CA MET A 36 15.63 5.20 -2.87
C MET A 36 15.99 3.72 -2.93
N ARG A 37 15.04 2.84 -3.24
CA ARG A 37 15.24 1.39 -3.40
C ARG A 37 15.85 0.73 -2.17
N ILE A 38 15.35 1.04 -0.97
CA ILE A 38 15.86 0.53 0.28
C ILE A 38 14.78 -0.17 1.11
N GLY A 39 15.20 -1.21 1.81
CA GLY A 39 14.44 -1.98 2.78
C GLY A 39 15.38 -2.71 3.72
N TYR A 40 14.83 -3.48 4.64
CA TYR A 40 15.64 -4.29 5.57
C TYR A 40 14.96 -5.62 5.87
N GLY A 41 15.78 -6.56 6.31
CA GLY A 41 15.33 -7.89 6.73
C GLY A 41 15.64 -8.14 8.19
N ILE A 42 14.77 -8.87 8.87
CA ILE A 42 14.89 -9.28 10.26
C ILE A 42 14.82 -10.80 10.29
N SER A 43 15.85 -11.45 10.85
CA SER A 43 15.89 -12.89 11.01
C SER A 43 16.87 -13.29 12.13
N SER A 44 17.09 -14.59 12.34
CA SER A 44 18.14 -15.07 13.22
C SER A 44 19.52 -14.71 12.68
N VAL A 45 20.51 -14.53 13.58
CA VAL A 45 21.90 -14.22 13.19
C VAL A 45 22.40 -15.19 12.14
N LYS A 46 22.17 -16.50 12.35
CA LYS A 46 22.58 -17.55 11.39
C LYS A 46 22.02 -17.33 9.97
N ASN A 47 20.76 -16.90 9.85
CA ASN A 47 20.16 -16.63 8.55
C ASN A 47 20.73 -15.36 7.90
N ILE A 48 20.96 -14.33 8.71
CA ILE A 48 21.54 -13.07 8.22
C ILE A 48 22.97 -13.30 7.72
N GLU A 49 23.80 -14.06 8.45
CA GLU A 49 25.16 -14.41 8.02
C GLU A 49 25.15 -15.19 6.70
N LYS A 50 24.24 -16.16 6.54
CA LYS A 50 24.08 -16.85 5.26
C LYS A 50 23.70 -15.92 4.12
N LEU A 51 22.79 -14.97 4.34
CA LEU A 51 22.39 -14.01 3.32
C LEU A 51 23.50 -13.04 2.94
N LYS A 52 24.36 -12.66 3.89
CA LYS A 52 25.52 -11.80 3.58
C LYS A 52 26.45 -12.41 2.53
N LEU A 53 26.55 -13.75 2.44
CA LEU A 53 27.37 -14.43 1.43
C LEU A 53 26.86 -14.19 -0.01
N TYR A 54 25.57 -13.92 -0.17
CA TYR A 54 24.93 -13.67 -1.46
C TYR A 54 24.68 -12.19 -1.74
N LYS A 55 24.99 -11.33 -0.76
CA LYS A 55 24.81 -9.88 -0.91
C LYS A 55 25.80 -9.33 -1.91
N GLN A 56 25.31 -8.70 -2.96
CA GLN A 56 26.16 -7.99 -3.90
C GLN A 56 26.82 -6.77 -3.22
N PRO A 57 28.10 -6.48 -3.53
CA PRO A 57 28.73 -5.25 -3.10
C PRO A 57 27.91 -4.02 -3.56
N PHE A 58 27.84 -3.00 -2.73
CA PHE A 58 27.18 -1.72 -3.05
C PHE A 58 25.71 -1.81 -3.49
N ASN A 59 24.99 -2.88 -3.13
CA ASN A 59 23.59 -3.09 -3.50
C ASN A 59 22.62 -2.05 -2.94
N THR A 60 23.07 -1.21 -2.00
CA THR A 60 22.29 -0.10 -1.44
C THR A 60 23.15 1.16 -1.50
N ASN A 61 22.66 2.21 -2.17
CA ASN A 61 23.39 3.47 -2.29
C ASN A 61 23.45 4.23 -0.96
N LEU A 62 24.47 5.09 -0.79
CA LEU A 62 24.71 5.84 0.42
C LEU A 62 23.55 6.77 0.77
N PHE A 63 23.01 7.49 -0.21
CA PHE A 63 21.90 8.43 0.03
C PHE A 63 20.65 7.70 0.55
N ALA A 64 20.38 6.49 0.06
CA ALA A 64 19.27 5.69 0.57
C ALA A 64 19.49 5.26 2.02
N GLN A 65 20.72 4.91 2.40
CA GLN A 65 21.05 4.52 3.78
C GLN A 65 20.87 5.69 4.74
N GLU A 66 21.39 6.88 4.40
CA GLU A 66 21.24 8.09 5.20
C GLU A 66 19.78 8.53 5.30
N ALA A 67 19.05 8.56 4.17
CA ALA A 67 17.64 8.89 4.16
C ALA A 67 16.81 7.92 5.02
N ALA A 68 17.09 6.62 4.97
CA ALA A 68 16.41 5.63 5.78
C ALA A 68 16.72 5.77 7.28
N ALA A 69 17.98 6.09 7.62
CA ALA A 69 18.40 6.32 9.02
C ALA A 69 17.68 7.53 9.64
N ILE A 70 17.40 8.57 8.85
CA ILE A 70 16.60 9.72 9.28
C ILE A 70 15.13 9.34 9.36
N ALA A 71 14.57 8.76 8.28
CA ALA A 71 13.15 8.46 8.16
C ALA A 71 12.63 7.49 9.24
N ILE A 72 13.44 6.51 9.67
CA ILE A 72 13.04 5.55 10.72
C ILE A 72 12.84 6.21 12.09
N ARG A 73 13.46 7.37 12.30
CA ARG A 73 13.35 8.18 13.53
C ARG A 73 12.23 9.20 13.47
N ASP A 74 11.68 9.48 12.28
CA ASP A 74 10.57 10.42 12.11
C ASP A 74 9.23 9.74 12.43
N HIS A 75 9.01 9.49 13.72
CA HIS A 75 7.77 8.90 14.19
C HIS A 75 6.55 9.77 13.90
N LYS A 76 6.71 11.10 13.87
CA LYS A 76 5.62 12.04 13.59
C LYS A 76 5.08 11.82 12.18
N PHE A 77 5.96 11.77 11.18
CA PHE A 77 5.58 11.50 9.80
C PHE A 77 4.83 10.16 9.65
N VAL A 78 5.34 9.11 10.30
CA VAL A 78 4.70 7.78 10.28
C VAL A 78 3.30 7.81 10.89
N ILE A 79 3.12 8.49 12.03
CA ILE A 79 1.81 8.63 12.70
C ILE A 79 0.83 9.41 11.82
N GLU A 80 1.26 10.53 11.25
CA GLU A 80 0.43 11.35 10.35
C GLU A 80 0.05 10.58 9.08
N SER A 81 0.98 9.85 8.48
CA SER A 81 0.71 9.00 7.32
C SER A 81 -0.32 7.92 7.61
N LYS A 82 -0.22 7.24 8.75
CA LYS A 82 -1.23 6.27 9.21
C LYS A 82 -2.59 6.92 9.44
N ARG A 83 -2.61 8.05 10.12
CA ARG A 83 -3.85 8.79 10.39
C ARG A 83 -4.56 9.19 9.10
N ASN A 84 -3.83 9.76 8.14
CA ASN A 84 -4.38 10.09 6.83
C ASN A 84 -4.94 8.85 6.13
N ASN A 85 -4.16 7.76 6.11
CA ASN A 85 -4.58 6.51 5.48
C ASN A 85 -5.88 5.96 6.07
N ASN A 86 -6.03 5.99 7.39
CA ASN A 86 -7.24 5.53 8.08
C ASN A 86 -8.46 6.40 7.74
N ILE A 87 -8.34 7.73 7.86
CA ILE A 87 -9.41 8.68 7.54
C ILE A 87 -9.87 8.50 6.09
N VAL A 88 -8.93 8.40 5.18
CA VAL A 88 -9.22 8.26 3.75
C VAL A 88 -9.79 6.88 3.42
N SER A 89 -9.32 5.83 4.08
CA SER A 89 -9.86 4.48 3.94
C SER A 89 -11.34 4.44 4.36
N GLU A 90 -11.68 5.01 5.51
CA GLU A 90 -13.06 5.10 6.00
C GLU A 90 -13.95 5.88 5.02
N MET A 91 -13.46 7.02 4.50
CA MET A 91 -14.19 7.82 3.51
C MET A 91 -14.48 7.03 2.23
N VAL A 92 -13.49 6.29 1.72
CA VAL A 92 -13.64 5.50 0.48
C VAL A 92 -14.55 4.29 0.70
N THR A 93 -14.38 3.56 1.80
CA THR A 93 -15.20 2.38 2.10
C THR A 93 -16.64 2.74 2.35
N LYS A 94 -16.91 3.88 3.02
CA LYS A 94 -18.28 4.42 3.17
C LYS A 94 -18.91 4.71 1.81
N ALA A 95 -18.19 5.38 0.92
CA ALA A 95 -18.69 5.66 -0.42
C ALA A 95 -18.93 4.40 -1.27
N PHE A 96 -18.09 3.37 -1.09
CA PHE A 96 -18.30 2.07 -1.75
C PHE A 96 -19.56 1.38 -1.22
N HIS A 97 -19.81 1.45 0.09
CA HIS A 97 -21.04 0.94 0.68
C HIS A 97 -22.28 1.64 0.09
N ASP A 98 -22.26 2.99 0.04
CA ASP A 98 -23.35 3.80 -0.52
C ASP A 98 -23.64 3.50 -2.01
N LEU A 99 -22.62 3.08 -2.75
CA LEU A 99 -22.70 2.69 -4.17
C LEU A 99 -22.92 1.18 -4.37
N SER A 100 -23.06 0.40 -3.30
CA SER A 100 -23.14 -1.07 -3.35
C SER A 100 -21.94 -1.73 -4.06
N ILE A 101 -20.77 -1.12 -3.97
CA ILE A 101 -19.52 -1.64 -4.53
C ILE A 101 -18.86 -2.56 -3.50
N ARG A 102 -18.64 -3.82 -3.88
CA ARG A 102 -17.87 -4.76 -3.04
C ARG A 102 -16.39 -4.42 -3.08
N TYR A 103 -15.71 -4.56 -1.94
CA TYR A 103 -14.27 -4.33 -1.84
C TYR A 103 -13.62 -5.36 -0.91
N LEU A 104 -12.32 -5.55 -1.08
CA LEU A 104 -11.52 -6.39 -0.19
C LEU A 104 -10.97 -5.54 0.94
N GLY A 105 -11.13 -6.01 2.18
CA GLY A 105 -10.54 -5.36 3.35
C GLY A 105 -9.03 -5.18 3.19
N THR A 106 -8.50 -4.07 3.68
CA THR A 106 -7.09 -3.73 3.52
C THR A 106 -6.45 -3.27 4.82
N PHE A 107 -5.17 -3.61 4.99
CA PHE A 107 -4.26 -3.03 5.98
C PHE A 107 -3.10 -2.30 5.27
N CYS A 108 -3.33 -1.86 4.04
CA CYS A 108 -2.36 -1.23 3.17
C CYS A 108 -2.78 0.21 2.83
N ASN A 109 -1.99 0.87 2.01
CA ASN A 109 -2.30 2.19 1.45
C ASN A 109 -3.09 2.11 0.13
N PHE A 110 -3.87 1.08 -0.06
CA PHE A 110 -4.74 0.92 -1.23
C PHE A 110 -5.97 0.09 -0.90
N ILE A 111 -7.00 0.22 -1.70
CA ILE A 111 -8.20 -0.62 -1.64
C ILE A 111 -8.41 -1.29 -3.00
N THR A 112 -8.71 -2.59 -2.97
CA THR A 112 -9.15 -3.35 -4.14
C THR A 112 -10.67 -3.45 -4.12
N PHE A 113 -11.32 -3.04 -5.21
CA PHE A 113 -12.78 -3.03 -5.30
C PHE A 113 -13.27 -3.70 -6.58
N GLU A 114 -14.48 -4.23 -6.53
CA GLU A 114 -15.11 -4.91 -7.64
C GLU A 114 -15.79 -3.91 -8.58
N ALA A 115 -15.29 -3.82 -9.80
CA ALA A 115 -15.88 -3.01 -10.88
C ALA A 115 -16.82 -3.84 -11.79
N GLY A 116 -16.87 -5.16 -11.58
CA GLY A 116 -17.69 -6.09 -12.34
C GLY A 116 -17.22 -6.28 -13.79
N SER A 117 -18.14 -6.66 -14.66
CA SER A 117 -17.86 -6.87 -16.10
C SER A 117 -17.44 -5.58 -16.82
N ARG A 118 -17.73 -4.43 -16.24
CA ARG A 118 -17.37 -3.10 -16.78
C ARG A 118 -16.03 -2.57 -16.27
N SER A 119 -15.19 -3.39 -15.69
CA SER A 119 -13.90 -2.97 -15.11
C SER A 119 -13.00 -2.24 -16.11
N SER A 120 -12.93 -2.72 -17.37
CA SER A 120 -12.16 -2.09 -18.43
C SER A 120 -12.74 -0.73 -18.85
N GLU A 121 -14.05 -0.61 -18.91
CA GLU A 121 -14.74 0.64 -19.24
C GLU A 121 -14.54 1.68 -18.12
N LEU A 122 -14.76 1.28 -16.87
CA LEU A 122 -14.53 2.13 -15.72
C LEU A 122 -13.07 2.60 -15.65
N PHE A 123 -12.11 1.72 -15.89
CA PHE A 123 -10.69 2.10 -15.94
C PHE A 123 -10.43 3.19 -16.98
N LYS A 124 -10.92 3.01 -18.21
CA LYS A 124 -10.77 4.00 -19.29
C LYS A 124 -11.45 5.32 -18.94
N TYR A 125 -12.64 5.26 -18.35
CA TYR A 125 -13.37 6.45 -17.92
C TYR A 125 -12.62 7.24 -16.83
N LEU A 126 -12.13 6.55 -15.80
CA LEU A 126 -11.32 7.16 -14.73
C LEU A 126 -10.06 7.80 -15.32
N LEU A 127 -9.34 7.09 -16.18
CA LEU A 127 -8.12 7.57 -16.81
C LEU A 127 -8.37 8.82 -17.65
N LYS A 128 -9.44 8.85 -18.46
CA LYS A 128 -9.84 10.02 -19.25
C LYS A 128 -10.13 11.24 -18.39
N ASN A 129 -10.59 11.02 -17.16
CA ASN A 129 -10.87 12.09 -16.19
C ASN A 129 -9.71 12.35 -15.21
N GLY A 130 -8.49 11.95 -15.57
CA GLY A 130 -7.27 12.23 -14.79
C GLY A 130 -7.10 11.39 -13.52
N VAL A 131 -7.86 10.28 -13.38
CA VAL A 131 -7.78 9.38 -12.23
C VAL A 131 -7.15 8.06 -12.65
N VAL A 132 -5.94 7.79 -12.15
CA VAL A 132 -5.21 6.57 -12.45
C VAL A 132 -5.47 5.52 -11.37
N VAL A 133 -6.05 4.39 -11.78
CA VAL A 133 -6.23 3.19 -10.95
C VAL A 133 -5.50 2.01 -11.59
N ARG A 134 -5.32 0.91 -10.85
CA ARG A 134 -4.63 -0.27 -11.37
C ARG A 134 -5.62 -1.39 -11.70
N PRO A 135 -5.76 -1.82 -12.97
CA PRO A 135 -6.43 -3.06 -13.33
C PRO A 135 -5.70 -4.27 -12.76
N LEU A 136 -6.44 -5.29 -12.33
CA LEU A 136 -5.88 -6.48 -11.69
C LEU A 136 -6.00 -7.74 -12.55
N ALA A 137 -6.29 -7.62 -13.85
CA ALA A 137 -6.38 -8.75 -14.78
C ALA A 137 -5.11 -9.62 -14.78
N ASN A 138 -3.92 -9.02 -14.68
CA ASN A 138 -2.66 -9.75 -14.59
C ASN A 138 -2.54 -10.67 -13.35
N TYR A 139 -3.42 -10.48 -12.36
CA TYR A 139 -3.52 -11.30 -11.16
C TYR A 139 -4.72 -12.27 -11.21
N LYS A 140 -5.32 -12.49 -12.39
CA LYS A 140 -6.55 -13.27 -12.60
C LYS A 140 -7.75 -12.70 -11.81
N LEU A 141 -7.79 -11.38 -11.69
CA LEU A 141 -8.85 -10.60 -11.03
C LEU A 141 -9.41 -9.55 -12.00
N GLU A 142 -9.96 -10.02 -13.14
CA GLU A 142 -10.38 -9.19 -14.27
C GLU A 142 -11.47 -8.17 -13.90
N LYS A 143 -12.30 -8.53 -12.91
CA LYS A 143 -13.42 -7.69 -12.45
C LYS A 143 -13.00 -6.64 -11.40
N TYR A 144 -11.73 -6.60 -11.04
CA TYR A 144 -11.26 -5.77 -9.93
C TYR A 144 -10.32 -4.67 -10.39
N LEU A 145 -10.45 -3.53 -9.73
CA LEU A 145 -9.53 -2.40 -9.82
C LEU A 145 -8.95 -2.11 -8.44
N ARG A 146 -7.75 -1.53 -8.41
CA ARG A 146 -7.08 -1.11 -7.17
C ARG A 146 -6.82 0.39 -7.20
N VAL A 147 -7.27 1.09 -6.19
CA VAL A 147 -7.00 2.52 -5.97
C VAL A 147 -6.05 2.72 -4.80
N THR A 148 -5.03 3.53 -4.97
CA THR A 148 -4.15 3.95 -3.87
C THR A 148 -4.87 5.00 -3.02
N LEU A 149 -4.76 4.88 -1.70
CA LEU A 149 -5.28 5.88 -0.76
C LEU A 149 -4.30 7.06 -0.70
N GLY A 150 -4.66 8.14 -1.36
CA GLY A 150 -3.90 9.37 -1.38
C GLY A 150 -4.34 10.35 -0.30
N THR A 151 -4.29 11.64 -0.61
CA THR A 151 -4.84 12.70 0.23
C THR A 151 -6.38 12.73 0.15
N LYS A 152 -7.02 13.35 1.13
CA LYS A 152 -8.48 13.57 1.11
C LYS A 152 -8.95 14.26 -0.18
N ARG A 153 -8.16 15.21 -0.69
CA ARG A 153 -8.46 15.94 -1.94
C ARG A 153 -8.46 14.97 -3.14
N GLU A 154 -7.44 14.15 -3.28
CA GLU A 154 -7.32 13.17 -4.37
C GLU A 154 -8.43 12.14 -4.34
N MET A 155 -8.76 11.65 -3.16
CA MET A 155 -9.85 10.67 -3.02
C MET A 155 -11.22 11.29 -3.27
N ASN A 156 -11.45 12.54 -2.96
CA ASN A 156 -12.68 13.24 -3.37
C ASN A 156 -12.81 13.33 -4.90
N ILE A 157 -11.72 13.58 -5.62
CA ILE A 157 -11.71 13.58 -7.10
C ILE A 157 -12.06 12.18 -7.61
N PHE A 158 -11.38 11.14 -7.10
CA PHE A 158 -11.67 9.76 -7.45
C PHE A 158 -13.14 9.40 -7.22
N LEU A 159 -13.68 9.68 -6.02
CA LEU A 159 -15.05 9.33 -5.67
C LEU A 159 -16.08 10.10 -6.48
N LYS A 160 -15.83 11.39 -6.78
CA LYS A 160 -16.70 12.17 -7.66
C LYS A 160 -16.76 11.58 -9.05
N THR A 161 -15.60 11.25 -9.63
CA THR A 161 -15.52 10.63 -10.96
C THR A 161 -16.15 9.24 -10.99
N LEU A 162 -15.93 8.44 -9.94
CA LEU A 162 -16.55 7.12 -9.80
C LEU A 162 -18.07 7.20 -9.76
N LYS A 163 -18.63 8.12 -8.94
CA LYS A 163 -20.08 8.34 -8.85
C LYS A 163 -20.67 8.79 -10.20
N SER A 164 -19.99 9.69 -10.92
CA SER A 164 -20.43 10.13 -12.24
C SER A 164 -20.51 8.98 -13.23
N PHE A 165 -19.58 8.03 -13.21
CA PHE A 165 -19.62 6.85 -14.05
C PHE A 165 -20.88 6.00 -13.80
N TYR A 166 -21.21 5.75 -12.54
CA TYR A 166 -22.37 4.93 -12.20
C TYR A 166 -23.72 5.67 -12.40
N ASN A 167 -23.75 7.01 -12.26
CA ASN A 167 -24.96 7.79 -12.49
C ASN A 167 -25.30 7.99 -13.96
N ASN A 168 -24.30 8.03 -14.85
CA ASN A 168 -24.50 8.20 -16.31
C ASN A 168 -24.97 6.90 -16.99
N VAL A 169 -25.27 5.86 -16.25
CA VAL A 169 -25.64 4.52 -16.74
C VAL A 169 -27.04 4.12 -16.29
N LYS A 170 -27.77 5.05 -15.71
CA LYS A 170 -29.23 4.90 -15.54
C LYS A 170 -29.96 5.45 -16.80
#